data_0646a7e339e56cee54d776418d1dca7c
#
_entry.id   0646a7e339e56cee54d776418d1dca7c
#
_cell.length_a   1.000
_cell.length_b   1.000
_cell.length_c   1.000
_cell.angle_alpha   90.00
_cell.angle_beta   90.00
_cell.angle_gamma   90.00
#
_symmetry.space_group_name_H-M   'P 1'
#
loop_
_entity.id
_entity.type
_entity.pdbx_description
1 polymer ?
#
loop_
_entity_poly.entity_id
_entity_poly.type
_entity_poly.pdbx_seq_one_letter_code
_entity_poly.pdbx_strand_id
1 'polypeptide(L)'
;MKPAEKTAEEIKHSILDKAFERFSHYGFGKTTMAEIAKDCDMSSGNLYRYFENKKEIGADCARRCIQQKLELVRKIVRNNRLKPEKKLHAFTLDVLGHMHQQFSNLPSLLELVDFISRERWDIVQESMEQEKSLLSEILSEGNRSGDFNVPDVQETAKWIQAALIKFIAPRYMDAFTFEELKKEAIGVTAIFIEGIKK
;
A
#
# COMPACT_ATOMS: atom_id res chain seq x y z
N MET A 1 39.82 -6.89 -2.73
CA MET A 1 38.59 -7.73 -2.71
C MET A 1 37.72 -7.25 -3.88
N LYS A 2 37.39 -8.11 -4.85
CA LYS A 2 36.40 -7.76 -5.88
C LYS A 2 35.04 -7.59 -5.19
N PRO A 3 34.25 -6.54 -5.50
CA PRO A 3 32.89 -6.45 -5.01
C PRO A 3 32.12 -7.73 -5.46
N ALA A 4 31.34 -8.28 -4.55
CA ALA A 4 30.49 -9.41 -4.90
C ALA A 4 29.57 -9.01 -6.07
N GLU A 5 29.50 -9.84 -7.09
CA GLU A 5 28.57 -9.62 -8.22
C GLU A 5 27.15 -9.65 -7.69
N LYS A 6 26.39 -8.54 -7.92
CA LYS A 6 24.99 -8.45 -7.51
C LYS A 6 24.16 -9.53 -8.18
N THR A 7 23.29 -10.17 -7.44
CA THR A 7 22.31 -11.11 -7.98
C THR A 7 21.31 -10.41 -8.91
N ALA A 8 20.62 -11.16 -9.77
CA ALA A 8 19.59 -10.61 -10.64
C ALA A 8 18.47 -9.93 -9.85
N GLU A 9 18.11 -10.45 -8.68
CA GLU A 9 17.12 -9.86 -7.76
C GLU A 9 17.61 -8.54 -7.17
N GLU A 10 18.84 -8.45 -6.72
CA GLU A 10 19.42 -7.20 -6.20
C GLU A 10 19.49 -6.12 -7.28
N ILE A 11 19.75 -6.51 -8.55
CA ILE A 11 19.72 -5.58 -9.67
C ILE A 11 18.30 -5.10 -9.94
N LYS A 12 17.30 -6.00 -9.96
CA LYS A 12 15.90 -5.62 -10.11
C LYS A 12 15.43 -4.66 -9.00
N HIS A 13 15.77 -4.93 -7.75
CA HIS A 13 15.47 -4.03 -6.64
C HIS A 13 16.09 -2.65 -6.85
N SER A 14 17.35 -2.58 -7.27
CA SER A 14 18.02 -1.31 -7.56
C SER A 14 17.35 -0.54 -8.71
N ILE A 15 16.90 -1.26 -9.75
CA ILE A 15 16.13 -0.65 -10.85
C ILE A 15 14.81 -0.07 -10.35
N LEU A 16 14.07 -0.82 -9.52
CA LEU A 16 12.80 -0.36 -8.96
C LEU A 16 12.98 0.86 -8.05
N ASP A 17 14.07 0.93 -7.26
CA ASP A 17 14.38 2.09 -6.43
C ASP A 17 14.59 3.34 -7.30
N LYS A 18 15.43 3.24 -8.33
CA LYS A 18 15.71 4.36 -9.23
C LYS A 18 14.51 4.76 -10.07
N ALA A 19 13.72 3.79 -10.54
CA ALA A 19 12.50 4.06 -11.28
C ALA A 19 11.45 4.76 -10.40
N PHE A 20 11.25 4.31 -9.16
CA PHE A 20 10.32 4.94 -8.22
C PHE A 20 10.74 6.37 -7.89
N GLU A 21 12.03 6.61 -7.60
CA GLU A 21 12.59 7.95 -7.41
C GLU A 21 12.31 8.85 -8.63
N ARG A 22 12.54 8.35 -9.84
CA ARG A 22 12.28 9.11 -11.06
C ARG A 22 10.80 9.38 -11.29
N PHE A 23 9.93 8.40 -11.07
CA PHE A 23 8.48 8.58 -11.18
C PHE A 23 7.95 9.61 -10.19
N SER A 24 8.50 9.65 -8.97
CA SER A 24 8.11 10.62 -7.95
C SER A 24 8.50 12.06 -8.30
N HIS A 25 9.62 12.27 -9.01
CA HIS A 25 10.08 13.59 -9.39
C HIS A 25 9.52 14.08 -10.73
N TYR A 26 9.52 13.22 -11.75
CA TYR A 26 9.23 13.60 -13.13
C TYR A 26 7.87 13.10 -13.65
N GLY A 27 7.22 12.20 -12.93
CA GLY A 27 5.99 11.54 -13.34
C GLY A 27 6.23 10.27 -14.16
N PHE A 28 5.26 9.37 -14.08
CA PHE A 28 5.28 8.11 -14.81
C PHE A 28 5.21 8.33 -16.32
N GLY A 29 4.34 9.23 -16.79
CA GLY A 29 4.12 9.49 -18.21
C GLY A 29 5.38 9.97 -18.95
N LYS A 30 6.08 10.92 -18.36
CA LYS A 30 7.27 11.57 -18.96
C LYS A 30 8.54 10.74 -18.88
N THR A 31 8.61 9.74 -18.01
CA THR A 31 9.80 8.89 -17.84
C THR A 31 9.94 7.87 -18.97
N THR A 32 11.17 7.65 -19.44
CA THR A 32 11.54 6.67 -20.47
C THR A 32 12.42 5.55 -19.92
N MET A 33 12.47 4.40 -20.63
CA MET A 33 13.40 3.29 -20.30
C MET A 33 14.87 3.73 -20.33
N ALA A 34 15.25 4.60 -21.28
CA ALA A 34 16.62 5.08 -21.41
C ALA A 34 17.05 5.94 -20.21
N GLU A 35 16.15 6.75 -19.68
CA GLU A 35 16.41 7.55 -18.47
C GLU A 35 16.55 6.69 -17.23
N ILE A 36 15.67 5.68 -17.05
CA ILE A 36 15.79 4.72 -15.95
C ILE A 36 17.13 3.98 -16.04
N ALA A 37 17.52 3.51 -17.23
CA ALA A 37 18.79 2.83 -17.43
C ALA A 37 19.98 3.74 -17.05
N LYS A 38 19.93 5.02 -17.45
CA LYS A 38 20.95 6.02 -17.08
C LYS A 38 21.04 6.21 -15.57
N ASP A 39 19.92 6.30 -14.87
CA ASP A 39 19.89 6.45 -13.40
C ASP A 39 20.43 5.21 -12.67
N CYS A 40 20.40 4.05 -13.34
CA CYS A 40 20.95 2.80 -12.84
C CYS A 40 22.40 2.53 -13.27
N ASP A 41 23.07 3.49 -13.94
CA ASP A 41 24.42 3.34 -14.51
C ASP A 41 24.53 2.13 -15.45
N MET A 42 23.49 1.86 -16.25
CA MET A 42 23.47 0.76 -17.21
C MET A 42 23.01 1.18 -18.61
N SER A 43 23.32 0.36 -19.62
CA SER A 43 22.77 0.55 -20.96
C SER A 43 21.29 0.21 -21.01
N SER A 44 20.54 0.83 -21.93
CA SER A 44 19.12 0.46 -22.17
C SER A 44 18.97 -1.02 -22.51
N GLY A 45 19.88 -1.60 -23.31
CA GLY A 45 19.87 -3.02 -23.64
C GLY A 45 20.02 -3.93 -22.40
N ASN A 46 20.81 -3.49 -21.40
CA ASN A 46 20.90 -4.21 -20.13
C ASN A 46 19.62 -4.10 -19.30
N LEU A 47 18.99 -2.93 -19.27
CA LEU A 47 17.69 -2.75 -18.58
C LEU A 47 16.61 -3.67 -19.17
N TYR A 48 16.53 -3.80 -20.50
CA TYR A 48 15.58 -4.67 -21.19
C TYR A 48 15.75 -6.17 -20.87
N ARG A 49 16.88 -6.60 -20.31
CA ARG A 49 17.06 -7.98 -19.82
C ARG A 49 16.28 -8.25 -18.52
N TYR A 50 15.92 -7.19 -17.78
CA TYR A 50 15.21 -7.29 -16.50
C TYR A 50 13.74 -6.93 -16.62
N PHE A 51 13.38 -5.97 -17.48
CA PHE A 51 12.03 -5.47 -17.67
C PHE A 51 11.76 -5.20 -19.15
N GLU A 52 10.69 -5.78 -19.65
CA GLU A 52 10.32 -5.66 -21.07
C GLU A 52 9.95 -4.20 -21.44
N ASN A 53 9.31 -3.48 -20.51
CA ASN A 53 8.86 -2.11 -20.73
C ASN A 53 8.66 -1.34 -19.41
N LYS A 54 8.44 -0.02 -19.52
CA LYS A 54 8.19 0.85 -18.37
C LYS A 54 6.94 0.47 -17.57
N LYS A 55 5.91 -0.08 -18.22
CA LYS A 55 4.67 -0.46 -17.55
C LYS A 55 4.90 -1.61 -16.56
N GLU A 56 5.77 -2.55 -16.87
CA GLU A 56 6.18 -3.61 -15.94
C GLU A 56 6.94 -3.07 -14.74
N ILE A 57 7.88 -2.15 -14.97
CA ILE A 57 8.59 -1.47 -13.88
C ILE A 57 7.59 -0.74 -12.97
N GLY A 58 6.63 -0.01 -13.55
CA GLY A 58 5.59 0.67 -12.81
C GLY A 58 4.71 -0.28 -12.00
N ALA A 59 4.32 -1.42 -12.60
CA ALA A 59 3.55 -2.46 -11.92
C ALA A 59 4.32 -3.07 -10.73
N ASP A 60 5.62 -3.33 -10.89
CA ASP A 60 6.43 -3.89 -9.81
C ASP A 60 6.75 -2.86 -8.73
N CYS A 61 6.91 -1.58 -9.06
CA CYS A 61 6.95 -0.49 -8.07
C CYS A 61 5.67 -0.46 -7.23
N ALA A 62 4.50 -0.55 -7.87
CA ALA A 62 3.22 -0.57 -7.17
C ALA A 62 3.06 -1.81 -6.28
N ARG A 63 3.41 -3.01 -6.77
CA ARG A 63 3.41 -4.24 -5.96
C ARG A 63 4.27 -4.11 -4.73
N ARG A 64 5.46 -3.50 -4.85
CA ARG A 64 6.37 -3.30 -3.74
C ARG A 64 5.79 -2.35 -2.69
N CYS A 65 5.19 -1.23 -3.09
CA CYS A 65 4.49 -0.32 -2.17
C CYS A 65 3.33 -1.02 -1.45
N ILE A 66 2.54 -1.81 -2.18
CA ILE A 66 1.43 -2.61 -1.62
C ILE A 66 1.96 -3.63 -0.61
N GLN A 67 3.04 -4.35 -0.92
CA GLN A 67 3.63 -5.32 0.00
C GLN A 67 4.12 -4.66 1.29
N GLN A 68 4.74 -3.49 1.23
CA GLN A 68 5.16 -2.74 2.42
C GLN A 68 3.96 -2.39 3.31
N LYS A 69 2.85 -1.93 2.72
CA LYS A 69 1.60 -1.67 3.43
C LYS A 69 1.04 -2.95 4.06
N LEU A 70 0.97 -4.04 3.31
CA LEU A 70 0.45 -5.32 3.81
C LEU A 70 1.32 -5.90 4.93
N GLU A 71 2.64 -5.75 4.87
CA GLU A 71 3.54 -6.15 5.97
C GLU A 71 3.28 -5.36 7.25
N LEU A 72 3.00 -4.06 7.15
CA LEU A 72 2.57 -3.25 8.29
C LEU A 72 1.27 -3.83 8.90
N VAL A 73 0.26 -4.09 8.08
CA VAL A 73 -1.01 -4.66 8.53
C VAL A 73 -0.82 -6.04 9.17
N ARG A 74 -0.01 -6.93 8.55
CA ARG A 74 0.30 -8.25 9.13
C ARG A 74 0.95 -8.15 10.51
N LYS A 75 1.85 -7.17 10.71
CA LYS A 75 2.45 -6.92 12.04
C LYS A 75 1.42 -6.51 13.07
N ILE A 76 0.44 -5.67 12.69
CA ILE A 76 -0.67 -5.27 13.58
C ILE A 76 -1.52 -6.49 13.94
N VAL A 77 -1.97 -7.27 12.95
CA VAL A 77 -2.81 -8.46 13.15
C VAL A 77 -2.13 -9.48 14.07
N ARG A 78 -0.85 -9.74 13.87
CA ARG A 78 -0.05 -10.70 14.65
C ARG A 78 0.39 -10.20 16.02
N ASN A 79 0.11 -8.95 16.38
CA ASN A 79 0.49 -8.39 17.66
C ASN A 79 -0.46 -8.86 18.78
N ASN A 80 -0.11 -9.94 19.46
CA ASN A 80 -0.91 -10.52 20.55
C ASN A 80 -1.00 -9.63 21.81
N ARG A 81 -0.28 -8.49 21.87
CA ARG A 81 -0.37 -7.52 22.98
C ARG A 81 -1.52 -6.54 22.78
N LEU A 82 -2.05 -6.43 21.56
CA LEU A 82 -3.15 -5.55 21.23
C LEU A 82 -4.48 -6.32 21.27
N LYS A 83 -5.47 -5.73 21.94
CA LYS A 83 -6.86 -6.19 21.83
C LYS A 83 -7.42 -5.92 20.42
N PRO A 84 -8.43 -6.68 19.95
CA PRO A 84 -9.03 -6.52 18.62
C PRO A 84 -9.43 -5.08 18.28
N GLU A 85 -10.04 -4.35 19.23
CA GLU A 85 -10.39 -2.94 19.08
C GLU A 85 -9.14 -2.08 18.77
N LYS A 86 -8.05 -2.29 19.50
CA LYS A 86 -6.80 -1.56 19.27
C LYS A 86 -6.13 -1.93 17.96
N LYS A 87 -6.28 -3.16 17.49
CA LYS A 87 -5.83 -3.58 16.15
C LYS A 87 -6.59 -2.86 15.05
N LEU A 88 -7.92 -2.66 15.17
CA LEU A 88 -8.70 -1.88 14.21
C LEU A 88 -8.27 -0.41 14.19
N HIS A 89 -8.03 0.20 15.35
CA HIS A 89 -7.48 1.56 15.41
C HIS A 89 -6.09 1.63 14.76
N ALA A 90 -5.19 0.71 15.09
CA ALA A 90 -3.85 0.66 14.51
C ALA A 90 -3.91 0.41 12.99
N PHE A 91 -4.78 -0.51 12.53
CA PHE A 91 -5.00 -0.73 11.10
C PHE A 91 -5.34 0.59 10.39
N THR A 92 -6.27 1.38 10.92
CA THR A 92 -6.68 2.63 10.28
C THR A 92 -5.58 3.69 10.35
N LEU A 93 -5.02 3.94 11.54
CA LEU A 93 -4.13 5.08 11.77
C LEU A 93 -2.69 4.84 11.32
N ASP A 94 -2.17 3.63 11.50
CA ASP A 94 -0.80 3.32 11.08
C ASP A 94 -0.71 3.18 9.57
N VAL A 95 -1.77 2.63 8.91
CA VAL A 95 -1.84 2.59 7.45
C VAL A 95 -1.99 4.00 6.88
N LEU A 96 -2.88 4.84 7.44
CA LEU A 96 -2.98 6.24 7.05
C LEU A 96 -1.63 6.95 7.15
N GLY A 97 -0.94 6.81 8.30
CA GLY A 97 0.39 7.42 8.51
C GLY A 97 1.41 6.97 7.47
N HIS A 98 1.45 5.66 7.18
CA HIS A 98 2.32 5.09 6.17
C HIS A 98 2.02 5.63 4.77
N MET A 99 0.74 5.64 4.37
CA MET A 99 0.31 6.12 3.05
C MET A 99 0.59 7.63 2.89
N HIS A 100 0.30 8.43 3.92
CA HIS A 100 0.58 9.86 3.90
C HIS A 100 2.08 10.13 3.78
N GLN A 101 2.92 9.41 4.53
CA GLN A 101 4.38 9.56 4.44
C GLN A 101 4.91 9.23 3.04
N GLN A 102 4.33 8.22 2.36
CA GLN A 102 4.79 7.80 1.04
C GLN A 102 4.29 8.70 -0.10
N PHE A 103 3.09 9.26 -0.01
CA PHE A 103 2.42 9.89 -1.14
C PHE A 103 2.15 11.39 -0.99
N SER A 104 2.18 11.94 0.24
CA SER A 104 2.06 13.39 0.43
C SER A 104 3.25 14.12 -0.20
N ASN A 105 2.97 15.26 -0.83
CA ASN A 105 3.97 16.06 -1.55
C ASN A 105 4.65 15.38 -2.75
N LEU A 106 4.07 14.31 -3.27
CA LEU A 106 4.55 13.61 -4.46
C LEU A 106 3.43 13.50 -5.53
N PRO A 107 2.87 14.63 -6.00
CA PRO A 107 1.74 14.63 -6.93
C PRO A 107 2.06 13.89 -8.24
N SER A 108 3.33 13.85 -8.65
CA SER A 108 3.79 13.12 -9.82
C SER A 108 3.56 11.60 -9.74
N LEU A 109 3.46 11.03 -8.53
CA LEU A 109 3.13 9.62 -8.34
C LEU A 109 1.66 9.29 -8.65
N LEU A 110 0.77 10.28 -8.68
CA LEU A 110 -0.63 10.07 -9.05
C LEU A 110 -0.76 9.56 -10.49
N GLU A 111 0.17 9.89 -11.39
CA GLU A 111 0.19 9.32 -12.75
C GLU A 111 0.41 7.79 -12.71
N LEU A 112 1.28 7.30 -11.83
CA LEU A 112 1.49 5.87 -11.62
C LEU A 112 0.26 5.22 -10.98
N VAL A 113 -0.35 5.86 -9.99
CA VAL A 113 -1.60 5.39 -9.35
C VAL A 113 -2.72 5.29 -10.38
N ASP A 114 -2.86 6.27 -11.28
CA ASP A 114 -3.86 6.27 -12.35
C ASP A 114 -3.60 5.16 -13.37
N PHE A 115 -2.35 4.96 -13.77
CA PHE A 115 -1.96 3.85 -14.64
C PHE A 115 -2.34 2.50 -14.01
N ILE A 116 -1.97 2.25 -12.75
CA ILE A 116 -2.27 1.00 -12.04
C ILE A 116 -3.78 0.80 -11.92
N SER A 117 -4.53 1.84 -11.55
CA SER A 117 -5.99 1.75 -11.40
C SER A 117 -6.74 1.46 -12.70
N ARG A 118 -6.20 1.87 -13.86
CA ARG A 118 -6.84 1.70 -15.16
C ARG A 118 -6.38 0.46 -15.91
N GLU A 119 -5.07 0.18 -15.91
CA GLU A 119 -4.48 -0.84 -16.76
C GLU A 119 -4.05 -2.10 -15.99
N ARG A 120 -3.94 -2.01 -14.66
CA ARG A 120 -3.49 -3.10 -13.79
C ARG A 120 -4.38 -3.23 -12.56
N TRP A 121 -5.70 -3.19 -12.78
CA TRP A 121 -6.69 -3.36 -11.73
C TRP A 121 -6.54 -4.69 -10.98
N ASP A 122 -5.98 -5.72 -11.63
CA ASP A 122 -5.60 -6.98 -11.03
C ASP A 122 -4.77 -6.80 -9.74
N ILE A 123 -3.78 -5.91 -9.78
CA ILE A 123 -2.90 -5.62 -8.62
C ILE A 123 -3.69 -4.98 -7.48
N VAL A 124 -4.61 -4.08 -7.80
CA VAL A 124 -5.46 -3.41 -6.80
C VAL A 124 -6.41 -4.41 -6.16
N GLN A 125 -7.08 -5.24 -6.97
CA GLN A 125 -8.01 -6.26 -6.47
C GLN A 125 -7.32 -7.27 -5.55
N GLU A 126 -6.15 -7.77 -5.93
CA GLU A 126 -5.37 -8.69 -5.09
C GLU A 126 -5.02 -8.06 -3.74
N SER A 127 -4.60 -6.78 -3.74
CA SER A 127 -4.33 -6.03 -2.51
C SER A 127 -5.57 -5.90 -1.64
N MET A 128 -6.72 -5.58 -2.23
CA MET A 128 -7.99 -5.42 -1.51
C MET A 128 -8.43 -6.74 -0.86
N GLU A 129 -8.28 -7.87 -1.54
CA GLU A 129 -8.62 -9.19 -0.98
C GLU A 129 -7.69 -9.56 0.17
N GLN A 130 -6.39 -9.29 0.06
CA GLN A 130 -5.45 -9.54 1.16
C GLN A 130 -5.75 -8.65 2.39
N GLU A 131 -6.07 -7.37 2.19
CA GLU A 131 -6.48 -6.47 3.28
C GLU A 131 -7.76 -6.92 3.96
N LYS A 132 -8.78 -7.31 3.16
CA LYS A 132 -10.05 -7.85 3.67
C LYS A 132 -9.82 -9.11 4.51
N SER A 133 -8.95 -10.02 4.05
CA SER A 133 -8.58 -11.21 4.82
C SER A 133 -7.98 -10.85 6.18
N LEU A 134 -7.06 -9.90 6.22
CA LEU A 134 -6.42 -9.43 7.45
C LEU A 134 -7.41 -8.73 8.39
N LEU A 135 -8.34 -7.93 7.88
CA LEU A 135 -9.45 -7.36 8.66
C LEU A 135 -10.34 -8.46 9.23
N SER A 136 -10.67 -9.48 8.43
CA SER A 136 -11.47 -10.63 8.87
C SER A 136 -10.80 -11.40 10.01
N GLU A 137 -9.48 -11.49 10.03
CA GLU A 137 -8.73 -12.10 11.14
C GLU A 137 -8.93 -11.31 12.45
N ILE A 138 -8.86 -9.97 12.41
CA ILE A 138 -9.10 -9.10 13.58
C ILE A 138 -10.53 -9.25 14.08
N LEU A 139 -11.53 -9.23 13.19
CA LEU A 139 -12.95 -9.38 13.55
C LEU A 139 -13.24 -10.76 14.16
N SER A 140 -12.68 -11.82 13.57
CA SER A 140 -12.80 -13.19 14.08
C SER A 140 -12.15 -13.35 15.46
N GLU A 141 -11.01 -12.69 15.69
CA GLU A 141 -10.36 -12.64 17.01
C GLU A 141 -11.27 -11.95 18.02
N GLY A 142 -11.88 -10.79 17.65
CA GLY A 142 -12.80 -10.06 18.51
C GLY A 142 -14.07 -10.86 18.88
N ASN A 143 -14.61 -11.64 17.93
CA ASN A 143 -15.73 -12.55 18.22
C ASN A 143 -15.32 -13.64 19.20
N ARG A 144 -14.13 -14.24 19.04
CA ARG A 144 -13.64 -15.30 19.93
C ARG A 144 -13.32 -14.80 21.34
N SER A 145 -12.80 -13.58 21.48
CA SER A 145 -12.54 -12.97 22.79
C SER A 145 -13.81 -12.43 23.47
N GLY A 146 -14.92 -12.31 22.73
CA GLY A 146 -16.18 -11.74 23.21
C GLY A 146 -16.18 -10.21 23.23
N ASP A 147 -15.18 -9.56 22.63
CA ASP A 147 -15.12 -8.10 22.49
C ASP A 147 -16.09 -7.61 21.40
N PHE A 148 -16.34 -8.43 20.36
CA PHE A 148 -17.18 -8.11 19.22
C PHE A 148 -18.36 -9.10 19.09
N ASN A 149 -19.42 -8.64 18.38
CA ASN A 149 -20.54 -9.43 17.92
C ASN A 149 -20.76 -9.18 16.42
N VAL A 150 -19.96 -9.83 15.58
CA VAL A 150 -19.99 -9.71 14.13
C VAL A 150 -20.54 -10.99 13.52
N PRO A 151 -21.83 -11.03 13.09
CA PRO A 151 -22.45 -12.24 12.53
C PRO A 151 -21.81 -12.70 11.23
N ASP A 152 -21.55 -11.75 10.30
CA ASP A 152 -20.86 -12.00 9.03
C ASP A 152 -19.54 -11.23 9.00
N VAL A 153 -18.47 -11.94 9.33
CA VAL A 153 -17.12 -11.37 9.39
C VAL A 153 -16.62 -10.92 8.01
N GLN A 154 -16.92 -11.66 6.94
CA GLN A 154 -16.42 -11.36 5.60
C GLN A 154 -17.09 -10.12 5.02
N GLU A 155 -18.41 -10.02 5.15
CA GLU A 155 -19.16 -8.87 4.66
C GLU A 155 -18.87 -7.62 5.51
N THR A 156 -18.73 -7.77 6.84
CA THR A 156 -18.35 -6.67 7.73
C THR A 156 -16.95 -6.15 7.40
N ALA A 157 -15.97 -7.03 7.15
CA ALA A 157 -14.63 -6.64 6.74
C ALA A 157 -14.65 -5.83 5.43
N LYS A 158 -15.45 -6.23 4.46
CA LYS A 158 -15.66 -5.51 3.19
C LYS A 158 -16.27 -4.12 3.41
N TRP A 159 -17.26 -3.98 4.30
CA TRP A 159 -17.84 -2.67 4.62
C TRP A 159 -16.86 -1.76 5.33
N ILE A 160 -16.08 -2.29 6.29
CA ILE A 160 -15.02 -1.52 6.95
C ILE A 160 -13.98 -1.06 5.93
N GLN A 161 -13.52 -1.95 5.04
CA GLN A 161 -12.56 -1.59 3.98
C GLN A 161 -13.13 -0.48 3.09
N ALA A 162 -14.40 -0.56 2.68
CA ALA A 162 -15.04 0.47 1.86
C ALA A 162 -15.14 1.81 2.60
N ALA A 163 -15.46 1.81 3.90
CA ALA A 163 -15.51 3.03 4.72
C ALA A 163 -14.14 3.68 4.92
N LEU A 164 -13.05 2.89 4.88
CA LEU A 164 -11.70 3.37 5.10
C LEU A 164 -10.96 3.81 3.82
N ILE A 165 -11.58 3.70 2.63
CA ILE A 165 -10.91 3.95 1.34
C ILE A 165 -10.23 5.33 1.28
N LYS A 166 -10.85 6.37 1.85
CA LYS A 166 -10.32 7.73 1.90
C LYS A 166 -8.99 7.81 2.65
N PHE A 167 -8.77 6.93 3.63
CA PHE A 167 -7.61 6.94 4.53
C PHE A 167 -6.49 6.00 4.11
N ILE A 168 -6.75 5.13 3.12
CA ILE A 168 -5.79 4.12 2.65
C ILE A 168 -5.41 4.25 1.17
N ALA A 169 -6.19 5.00 0.38
CA ALA A 169 -5.90 5.18 -1.04
C ALA A 169 -4.95 6.36 -1.28
N PRO A 170 -3.87 6.19 -2.08
CA PRO A 170 -2.86 7.23 -2.34
C PRO A 170 -3.43 8.55 -2.83
N ARG A 171 -4.52 8.49 -3.61
CA ARG A 171 -5.16 9.64 -4.25
C ARG A 171 -5.58 10.75 -3.27
N TYR A 172 -5.89 10.39 -2.03
CA TYR A 172 -6.36 11.34 -1.02
C TYR A 172 -5.24 11.95 -0.18
N MET A 173 -4.02 11.42 -0.26
CA MET A 173 -2.91 11.83 0.61
C MET A 173 -2.38 13.24 0.32
N ASP A 174 -2.59 13.74 -0.91
CA ASP A 174 -2.21 15.10 -1.32
C ASP A 174 -3.41 16.07 -1.34
N ALA A 175 -4.64 15.54 -1.27
CA ALA A 175 -5.87 16.34 -1.32
C ALA A 175 -6.30 16.91 0.05
N PHE A 176 -5.81 16.34 1.15
CA PHE A 176 -6.15 16.69 2.53
C PHE A 176 -4.89 16.72 3.39
N THR A 177 -4.91 17.53 4.45
CA THR A 177 -3.84 17.50 5.45
C THR A 177 -3.90 16.21 6.28
N PHE A 178 -2.74 15.81 6.82
CA PHE A 178 -2.69 14.64 7.71
C PHE A 178 -3.63 14.74 8.91
N GLU A 179 -3.73 15.93 9.52
CA GLU A 179 -4.59 16.14 10.69
C GLU A 179 -6.08 16.05 10.35
N GLU A 180 -6.50 16.51 9.16
CA GLU A 180 -7.89 16.33 8.68
C GLU A 180 -8.19 14.85 8.49
N LEU A 181 -7.34 14.13 7.72
CA LEU A 181 -7.51 12.69 7.49
C LEU A 181 -7.51 11.91 8.81
N LYS A 182 -6.60 12.21 9.73
CA LYS A 182 -6.49 11.53 11.03
C LYS A 182 -7.73 11.75 11.91
N LYS A 183 -8.23 12.99 11.97
CA LYS A 183 -9.45 13.31 12.74
C LYS A 183 -10.66 12.54 12.21
N GLU A 184 -10.85 12.52 10.90
CA GLU A 184 -11.94 11.78 10.27
C GLU A 184 -11.77 10.27 10.42
N ALA A 185 -10.54 9.75 10.24
CA ALA A 185 -10.23 8.33 10.40
C ALA A 185 -10.56 7.83 11.82
N ILE A 186 -10.22 8.61 12.84
CA ILE A 186 -10.60 8.32 14.25
C ILE A 186 -12.12 8.24 14.38
N GLY A 187 -12.85 9.23 13.84
CA GLY A 187 -14.31 9.28 13.93
C GLY A 187 -14.98 8.10 13.22
N VAL A 188 -14.60 7.81 11.99
CA VAL A 188 -15.13 6.67 11.21
C VAL A 188 -14.82 5.35 11.92
N THR A 189 -13.58 5.19 12.42
CA THR A 189 -13.19 3.97 13.14
C THR A 189 -14.02 3.78 14.41
N ALA A 190 -14.28 4.85 15.18
CA ALA A 190 -15.12 4.79 16.37
C ALA A 190 -16.55 4.34 16.04
N ILE A 191 -17.16 4.87 14.97
CA ILE A 191 -18.52 4.53 14.56
C ILE A 191 -18.67 3.04 14.28
N PHE A 192 -17.78 2.44 13.49
CA PHE A 192 -17.92 1.01 13.19
C PHE A 192 -17.51 0.12 14.38
N ILE A 193 -16.55 0.53 15.21
CA ILE A 193 -16.21 -0.22 16.43
C ILE A 193 -17.41 -0.25 17.39
N GLU A 194 -18.08 0.88 17.64
CA GLU A 194 -19.28 0.91 18.47
C GLU A 194 -20.42 0.06 17.87
N GLY A 195 -20.54 0.00 16.55
CA GLY A 195 -21.54 -0.83 15.86
C GLY A 195 -21.30 -2.33 15.94
N ILE A 196 -20.07 -2.77 16.23
CA ILE A 196 -19.72 -4.20 16.32
C ILE A 196 -19.38 -4.67 17.74
N LYS A 197 -19.29 -3.78 18.72
CA LYS A 197 -19.09 -4.16 20.12
C LYS A 197 -20.25 -5.01 20.65
N LYS A 198 -19.92 -5.89 21.60
CA LYS A 198 -20.90 -6.70 22.32
C LYS A 198 -21.46 -5.95 23.51
#